data_fae2046520285e1bcebdee652d9b3821
#
_entry.id   fae2046520285e1bcebdee652d9b3821
#
_cell.length_a   1.000
_cell.length_b   1.000
_cell.length_c   1.000
_cell.angle_alpha   90.00
_cell.angle_beta   90.00
_cell.angle_gamma   90.00
#
_symmetry.space_group_name_H-M   'P 1'
#
loop_
_entity.id
_entity.type
_entity.pdbx_description
1 polymer ?
#
loop_
_entity_poly.entity_id
_entity_poly.type
_entity_poly.pdbx_seq_one_letter_code
_entity_poly.pdbx_strand_id
1 'polypeptide(L)'
;KDNPVLVHPEEDWESKFPVGADNKRNLAAKGHEEMGDIDKVLAECKYTVDEVYHTKADQQSMMETFRTYCTKDYFGRLNVVSSTQVPFHLRRILGNALGIPSSKIRVIKPRIGGGFGAKQTEVCEIYPAIVTWITGRPSKIVYSRYESLICASPRHEMEVHVKVGADENGIVKGIKVDALSNAGAYGDHSPTTIGLTGHKAIALYRNLEAFAFDYEVVYTNVQAAGAYRGYGATQGLYAVESAVNELAHKMNMDPAKIRELNMPIEGEAMYDYDGNLTHTASCTMDRCLARAKEMIGWDEKYPCRDMGNGKVRGVGLAMAMQGSSIANVDVGGATLKLNEDASYTLSLGCADMGTGCDTILSQMAADCLETEFDNIVVYGVDTDVSPYDSGSYASATTYATGNAVINACNELKKRIIKVGAGMLGVEPEEADFDGKRVYAGDKEVSMQEVAYKGTCGNTQELQVTASYSSQISPPPYMVGAAEVEVDKETGNIDLIDYVAVVDCGTPINPNLARVQTEGGVSQGIGMALMENVQ
;
A
#
# COMPACT_ATOMS: atom_id res chain seq x y z
N LYS A 1 10.18 -27.53 5.41
CA LYS A 1 9.37 -28.76 5.27
C LYS A 1 9.83 -29.90 6.19
N ASP A 2 11.10 -29.93 6.56
CA ASP A 2 11.70 -30.99 7.41
C ASP A 2 11.75 -30.58 8.89
N ASN A 3 11.27 -29.43 9.26
CA ASN A 3 11.20 -28.98 10.64
C ASN A 3 10.13 -29.77 11.42
N PRO A 4 10.27 -29.90 12.76
CA PRO A 4 9.24 -30.53 13.59
C PRO A 4 7.88 -29.87 13.39
N VAL A 5 6.82 -30.67 13.38
CA VAL A 5 5.45 -30.15 13.35
C VAL A 5 5.22 -29.29 14.58
N LEU A 6 4.84 -28.04 14.38
CA LEU A 6 4.61 -27.07 15.45
C LEU A 6 3.15 -27.04 15.92
N VAL A 7 2.25 -27.52 15.09
CA VAL A 7 0.82 -27.61 15.36
C VAL A 7 0.51 -29.05 15.77
N HIS A 8 -0.24 -29.25 16.85
CA HIS A 8 -0.66 -30.57 17.31
C HIS A 8 -1.70 -31.16 16.36
N PRO A 9 -1.37 -32.20 15.58
CA PRO A 9 -2.28 -32.72 14.56
C PRO A 9 -3.45 -33.53 15.12
N GLU A 10 -3.43 -33.84 16.42
CA GLU A 10 -4.51 -34.52 17.13
C GLU A 10 -5.65 -33.59 17.56
N GLU A 11 -5.39 -32.30 17.59
CA GLU A 11 -6.41 -31.30 17.89
C GLU A 11 -7.15 -30.95 16.59
N ASP A 12 -8.47 -30.88 16.65
CA ASP A 12 -9.33 -30.36 15.58
C ASP A 12 -9.10 -28.84 15.43
N TRP A 13 -7.90 -28.49 14.99
CA TRP A 13 -7.52 -27.11 14.75
C TRP A 13 -7.73 -26.77 13.28
N GLU A 14 -8.77 -25.98 13.02
CA GLU A 14 -9.03 -25.44 11.71
C GLU A 14 -8.14 -24.20 11.48
N SER A 15 -7.36 -24.22 10.41
CA SER A 15 -6.65 -23.04 9.96
C SER A 15 -7.62 -21.90 9.67
N LYS A 16 -7.30 -20.71 10.14
CA LYS A 16 -8.05 -19.49 9.78
C LYS A 16 -8.00 -19.19 8.27
N PHE A 17 -7.01 -19.72 7.60
CA PHE A 17 -6.78 -19.59 6.17
C PHE A 17 -6.83 -20.96 5.51
N PRO A 18 -8.03 -21.46 5.18
CA PRO A 18 -8.20 -22.83 4.71
C PRO A 18 -7.61 -23.11 3.32
N VAL A 19 -7.22 -22.08 2.57
CA VAL A 19 -6.73 -22.21 1.19
C VAL A 19 -5.39 -22.95 1.18
N GLY A 20 -5.43 -24.24 0.90
CA GLY A 20 -4.25 -25.09 0.80
C GLY A 20 -3.52 -25.36 2.11
N ALA A 21 -4.08 -25.05 3.27
CA ALA A 21 -3.46 -25.32 4.56
C ALA A 21 -3.35 -26.83 4.85
N ASP A 22 -2.24 -27.24 5.48
CA ASP A 22 -2.00 -28.59 5.96
C ASP A 22 -1.17 -28.53 7.25
N ASN A 23 -1.84 -28.64 8.39
CA ASN A 23 -1.22 -28.51 9.70
C ASN A 23 -0.18 -29.60 9.99
N LYS A 24 -0.34 -30.82 9.42
CA LYS A 24 0.61 -31.90 9.59
C LYS A 24 1.96 -31.65 8.91
N ARG A 25 1.95 -30.75 7.92
CA ARG A 25 3.16 -30.32 7.20
C ARG A 25 3.64 -28.93 7.64
N ASN A 26 3.06 -28.33 8.67
CA ASN A 26 3.24 -26.93 9.02
C ASN A 26 2.96 -25.96 7.87
N LEU A 27 2.08 -26.34 6.96
CA LEU A 27 1.75 -25.55 5.78
C LEU A 27 0.57 -24.64 6.10
N ALA A 28 0.79 -23.33 6.05
CA ALA A 28 -0.25 -22.33 6.27
C ALA A 28 -1.09 -22.08 5.01
N ALA A 29 -0.45 -22.09 3.84
CA ALA A 29 -1.11 -21.94 2.55
C ALA A 29 -0.25 -22.48 1.41
N LYS A 30 -0.88 -22.80 0.29
CA LYS A 30 -0.23 -23.07 -0.99
C LYS A 30 -1.14 -22.63 -2.13
N GLY A 31 -0.56 -22.34 -3.27
CA GLY A 31 -1.31 -22.05 -4.49
C GLY A 31 -0.50 -22.37 -5.71
N HIS A 32 -1.20 -22.44 -6.83
CA HIS A 32 -0.65 -22.67 -8.16
C HIS A 32 -1.48 -21.86 -9.17
N GLU A 33 -0.79 -21.14 -10.03
CA GLU A 33 -1.38 -20.37 -11.12
C GLU A 33 -0.52 -20.56 -12.36
N GLU A 34 -1.15 -20.75 -13.51
CA GLU A 34 -0.42 -20.94 -14.77
C GLU A 34 -1.17 -20.37 -15.97
N MET A 35 -0.41 -20.01 -16.99
CA MET A 35 -0.90 -19.70 -18.32
C MET A 35 0.03 -20.36 -19.34
N GLY A 36 -0.53 -21.08 -20.29
CA GLY A 36 0.23 -21.76 -21.32
C GLY A 36 1.03 -22.96 -20.78
N ASP A 37 1.91 -23.49 -21.58
CA ASP A 37 2.81 -24.60 -21.21
C ASP A 37 4.21 -24.05 -20.94
N ILE A 38 4.46 -23.69 -19.67
CA ILE A 38 5.70 -23.01 -19.27
C ILE A 38 6.94 -23.86 -19.53
N ASP A 39 6.88 -25.16 -19.30
CA ASP A 39 8.04 -26.04 -19.47
C ASP A 39 8.40 -26.16 -20.95
N LYS A 40 7.41 -26.23 -21.83
CA LYS A 40 7.62 -26.20 -23.28
C LYS A 40 8.21 -24.88 -23.74
N VAL A 41 7.63 -23.75 -23.31
CA VAL A 41 8.10 -22.42 -23.71
C VAL A 41 9.55 -22.19 -23.26
N LEU A 42 9.88 -22.56 -22.02
CA LEU A 42 11.24 -22.44 -21.50
C LEU A 42 12.25 -23.34 -22.24
N ALA A 43 11.83 -24.55 -22.65
CA ALA A 43 12.68 -25.45 -23.43
C ALA A 43 12.96 -24.93 -24.86
N GLU A 44 12.05 -24.15 -25.43
CA GLU A 44 12.19 -23.52 -26.75
C GLU A 44 12.96 -22.20 -26.70
N CYS A 45 13.16 -21.60 -25.52
CA CYS A 45 13.91 -20.37 -25.36
C CYS A 45 15.39 -20.55 -25.69
N LYS A 46 15.98 -19.56 -26.37
CA LYS A 46 17.40 -19.57 -26.72
C LYS A 46 18.30 -19.35 -25.50
N TYR A 47 17.84 -18.51 -24.57
CA TYR A 47 18.54 -18.19 -23.33
C TYR A 47 17.60 -18.36 -22.15
N THR A 48 18.09 -18.99 -21.10
CA THR A 48 17.34 -19.21 -19.86
C THR A 48 18.21 -18.95 -18.64
N VAL A 49 17.63 -18.45 -17.58
CA VAL A 49 18.19 -18.37 -16.22
C VAL A 49 17.33 -19.23 -15.30
N ASP A 50 17.93 -19.91 -14.36
CA ASP A 50 17.30 -20.84 -13.40
C ASP A 50 18.05 -20.68 -12.07
N GLU A 51 17.57 -19.75 -11.20
CA GLU A 51 18.29 -19.31 -10.01
C GLU A 51 17.36 -19.10 -8.81
N VAL A 52 17.93 -19.19 -7.61
CA VAL A 52 17.21 -19.01 -6.34
C VAL A 52 17.67 -17.73 -5.66
N TYR A 53 16.71 -16.90 -5.28
CA TYR A 53 16.93 -15.63 -4.59
C TYR A 53 16.35 -15.68 -3.18
N HIS A 54 17.05 -15.06 -2.22
CA HIS A 54 16.63 -15.02 -0.83
C HIS A 54 16.38 -13.57 -0.39
N THR A 55 15.27 -13.36 0.31
CA THR A 55 14.99 -12.10 1.00
C THR A 55 14.90 -12.34 2.50
N LYS A 56 15.36 -11.37 3.28
CA LYS A 56 15.40 -11.45 4.73
C LYS A 56 14.09 -11.01 5.38
N ALA A 57 13.92 -11.37 6.63
CA ALA A 57 12.93 -10.74 7.51
C ALA A 57 13.48 -9.38 7.97
N ASP A 58 12.72 -8.31 7.71
CA ASP A 58 13.10 -6.95 8.09
C ASP A 58 11.97 -6.29 8.88
N GLN A 59 12.32 -5.43 9.85
CA GLN A 59 11.36 -4.70 10.67
C GLN A 59 11.08 -3.31 10.10
N GLN A 60 9.82 -2.86 10.20
CA GLN A 60 9.36 -1.55 9.69
C GLN A 60 10.04 -0.38 10.41
N SER A 61 10.48 -0.56 11.64
CA SER A 61 11.30 0.36 12.44
C SER A 61 10.79 1.81 12.47
N MET A 62 9.46 2.01 12.45
CA MET A 62 8.86 3.35 12.49
C MET A 62 9.34 4.14 13.71
N MET A 63 9.47 5.46 13.56
CA MET A 63 9.95 6.36 14.63
C MET A 63 9.11 6.24 15.90
N GLU A 64 7.80 6.22 15.78
CA GLU A 64 6.88 5.99 16.88
C GLU A 64 6.73 4.49 17.14
N THR A 65 7.11 4.07 18.35
CA THR A 65 6.89 2.71 18.85
C THR A 65 5.40 2.42 19.08
N PHE A 66 5.03 1.16 19.26
CA PHE A 66 3.64 0.80 19.56
C PHE A 66 3.19 1.36 20.90
N ARG A 67 1.98 1.92 20.91
CA ARG A 67 1.40 2.49 22.13
C ARG A 67 -0.10 2.54 22.09
N THR A 68 -0.71 2.33 23.24
CA THR A 68 -2.16 2.37 23.42
C THR A 68 -2.52 2.84 24.82
N TYR A 69 -3.58 3.65 24.88
CA TYR A 69 -4.17 4.13 26.12
C TYR A 69 -5.66 3.78 26.14
N CYS A 70 -6.14 3.19 27.23
CA CYS A 70 -7.53 2.77 27.39
C CYS A 70 -8.16 3.40 28.63
N THR A 71 -9.42 3.82 28.50
CA THR A 71 -10.26 4.33 29.57
C THR A 71 -11.69 3.82 29.42
N LYS A 72 -12.51 3.93 30.45
CA LYS A 72 -13.95 3.86 30.29
C LYS A 72 -14.57 5.25 30.21
N ASP A 73 -15.55 5.42 29.33
CA ASP A 73 -16.36 6.64 29.28
C ASP A 73 -17.44 6.63 30.36
N TYR A 74 -18.21 7.72 30.41
CA TYR A 74 -19.31 7.87 31.38
C TYR A 74 -20.38 6.77 31.28
N PHE A 75 -20.56 6.19 30.08
CA PHE A 75 -21.52 5.11 29.83
C PHE A 75 -20.91 3.70 30.03
N GLY A 76 -19.68 3.62 30.56
CA GLY A 76 -18.98 2.36 30.80
C GLY A 76 -18.45 1.68 29.55
N ARG A 77 -18.37 2.40 28.40
CA ARG A 77 -17.79 1.92 27.17
C ARG A 77 -16.26 2.01 27.24
N LEU A 78 -15.59 1.13 26.54
CA LEU A 78 -14.12 1.14 26.40
C LEU A 78 -13.70 2.16 25.35
N ASN A 79 -13.00 3.20 25.75
CA ASN A 79 -12.30 4.12 24.85
C ASN A 79 -10.86 3.66 24.67
N VAL A 80 -10.44 3.48 23.43
CA VAL A 80 -9.11 3.05 23.03
C VAL A 80 -8.48 4.12 22.15
N VAL A 81 -7.41 4.76 22.64
CA VAL A 81 -6.58 5.69 21.88
C VAL A 81 -5.32 4.92 21.46
N SER A 82 -5.22 4.60 20.18
CA SER A 82 -4.11 3.81 19.65
C SER A 82 -3.54 4.37 18.35
N SER A 83 -2.23 4.23 18.18
CA SER A 83 -1.54 4.52 16.93
C SER A 83 -1.73 3.37 15.93
N THR A 84 -2.96 3.16 15.47
CA THR A 84 -3.36 2.10 14.52
C THR A 84 -3.66 2.65 13.13
N GLN A 85 -3.31 1.88 12.09
CA GLN A 85 -3.68 2.16 10.71
C GLN A 85 -5.14 1.81 10.39
N VAL A 86 -5.77 0.97 11.24
CA VAL A 86 -7.05 0.30 10.95
C VAL A 86 -8.04 0.41 12.13
N PRO A 87 -8.49 1.63 12.52
CA PRO A 87 -9.29 1.83 13.72
C PRO A 87 -10.58 1.00 13.78
N PHE A 88 -11.28 0.83 12.64
CA PHE A 88 -12.49 0.03 12.56
C PHE A 88 -12.22 -1.49 12.69
N HIS A 89 -11.11 -1.97 12.14
CA HIS A 89 -10.67 -3.36 12.31
C HIS A 89 -10.25 -3.61 13.75
N LEU A 90 -9.45 -2.71 14.34
CA LEU A 90 -9.06 -2.81 15.75
C LEU A 90 -10.30 -2.88 16.67
N ARG A 91 -11.34 -2.04 16.42
CA ARG A 91 -12.58 -2.10 17.18
C ARG A 91 -13.24 -3.48 17.12
N ARG A 92 -13.28 -4.10 15.94
CA ARG A 92 -13.84 -5.44 15.73
C ARG A 92 -13.02 -6.52 16.40
N ILE A 93 -11.69 -6.47 16.25
CA ILE A 93 -10.76 -7.44 16.86
C ILE A 93 -10.86 -7.40 18.38
N LEU A 94 -10.84 -6.21 18.98
CA LEU A 94 -11.02 -6.06 20.42
C LEU A 94 -12.39 -6.54 20.90
N GLY A 95 -13.45 -6.31 20.11
CA GLY A 95 -14.79 -6.84 20.40
C GLY A 95 -14.81 -8.37 20.46
N ASN A 96 -14.20 -9.01 19.48
CA ASN A 96 -14.10 -10.47 19.42
C ASN A 96 -13.23 -11.02 20.56
N ALA A 97 -12.07 -10.43 20.82
CA ALA A 97 -11.15 -10.89 21.85
C ALA A 97 -11.72 -10.73 23.28
N LEU A 98 -12.48 -9.67 23.53
CA LEU A 98 -13.11 -9.42 24.84
C LEU A 98 -14.50 -10.07 24.98
N GLY A 99 -15.05 -10.63 23.91
CA GLY A 99 -16.41 -11.18 23.90
C GLY A 99 -17.51 -10.13 24.11
N ILE A 100 -17.29 -8.88 23.64
CA ILE A 100 -18.24 -7.77 23.81
C ILE A 100 -18.62 -7.14 22.46
N PRO A 101 -19.84 -6.59 22.35
CA PRO A 101 -20.24 -5.98 21.08
C PRO A 101 -19.42 -4.74 20.77
N SER A 102 -19.13 -4.51 19.48
CA SER A 102 -18.36 -3.35 18.99
C SER A 102 -18.95 -2.00 19.44
N SER A 103 -20.27 -1.93 19.72
CA SER A 103 -20.92 -0.74 20.28
C SER A 103 -20.42 -0.35 21.69
N LYS A 104 -19.75 -1.28 22.38
CA LYS A 104 -19.10 -1.01 23.67
C LYS A 104 -17.65 -0.53 23.55
N ILE A 105 -17.14 -0.37 22.33
CA ILE A 105 -15.76 0.02 22.06
C ILE A 105 -15.76 1.23 21.13
N ARG A 106 -15.01 2.25 21.52
CA ARG A 106 -14.67 3.42 20.69
C ARG A 106 -13.16 3.44 20.48
N VAL A 107 -12.73 3.52 19.23
CA VAL A 107 -11.31 3.65 18.88
C VAL A 107 -11.06 5.04 18.31
N ILE A 108 -10.07 5.72 18.86
CA ILE A 108 -9.64 7.07 18.44
C ILE A 108 -8.20 6.97 17.97
N LYS A 109 -7.93 7.46 16.76
CA LYS A 109 -6.60 7.56 16.19
C LYS A 109 -5.98 8.93 16.55
N PRO A 110 -4.89 8.97 17.32
CA PRO A 110 -4.10 10.21 17.51
C PRO A 110 -3.22 10.48 16.28
N ARG A 111 -2.32 11.44 16.36
CA ARG A 111 -1.22 11.55 15.40
C ARG A 111 -0.33 10.31 15.45
N ILE A 112 0.08 9.79 14.29
CA ILE A 112 0.84 8.54 14.17
C ILE A 112 2.21 8.82 13.53
N GLY A 113 3.27 8.38 14.18
CA GLY A 113 4.66 8.56 13.76
C GLY A 113 5.20 7.40 12.92
N GLY A 114 4.50 7.06 11.84
CA GLY A 114 4.83 5.96 10.92
C GLY A 114 4.12 4.66 11.26
N GLY A 115 3.90 3.85 10.25
CA GLY A 115 3.27 2.52 10.39
C GLY A 115 3.89 1.50 9.44
N PHE A 116 3.94 1.82 8.15
CA PHE A 116 4.54 1.02 7.07
C PHE A 116 4.01 -0.42 6.99
N GLY A 117 2.80 -0.67 7.52
CA GLY A 117 2.19 -1.98 7.64
C GLY A 117 2.23 -2.58 9.05
N ALA A 118 3.20 -2.22 9.90
CA ALA A 118 3.32 -2.78 11.25
C ALA A 118 2.11 -2.50 12.15
N LYS A 119 1.39 -1.40 11.93
CA LYS A 119 0.22 -0.98 12.70
C LYS A 119 -1.11 -1.34 12.01
N GLN A 120 -1.07 -2.29 11.08
CA GLN A 120 -2.24 -2.81 10.36
C GLN A 120 -2.91 -3.97 11.11
N THR A 121 -2.21 -4.56 12.07
CA THR A 121 -2.74 -5.57 12.99
C THR A 121 -2.64 -5.05 14.42
N GLU A 122 -3.31 -5.72 15.36
CA GLU A 122 -3.11 -5.43 16.79
C GLU A 122 -1.77 -5.98 17.26
N VAL A 123 -1.05 -5.23 18.06
CA VAL A 123 0.23 -5.63 18.65
C VAL A 123 0.21 -5.48 20.16
N CYS A 124 -0.18 -4.32 20.68
CA CYS A 124 -0.18 -4.06 22.11
C CYS A 124 -1.55 -3.66 22.66
N GLU A 125 -2.54 -3.47 21.82
CA GLU A 125 -3.84 -2.87 22.16
C GLU A 125 -4.66 -3.72 23.12
N ILE A 126 -4.59 -5.04 22.97
CA ILE A 126 -5.39 -5.97 23.78
C ILE A 126 -5.02 -5.92 25.26
N TYR A 127 -3.76 -5.68 25.61
CA TYR A 127 -3.31 -5.70 27.00
C TYR A 127 -3.94 -4.58 27.85
N PRO A 128 -3.83 -3.28 27.50
CA PRO A 128 -4.50 -2.24 28.24
C PRO A 128 -6.05 -2.32 28.10
N ALA A 129 -6.56 -2.82 26.96
CA ALA A 129 -8.00 -3.01 26.79
C ALA A 129 -8.58 -3.99 27.82
N ILE A 130 -7.95 -5.16 28.02
CA ILE A 130 -8.36 -6.15 29.04
C ILE A 130 -8.28 -5.55 30.45
N VAL A 131 -7.16 -4.92 30.79
CA VAL A 131 -6.97 -4.32 32.12
C VAL A 131 -8.06 -3.29 32.41
N THR A 132 -8.31 -2.36 31.49
CA THR A 132 -9.34 -1.34 31.66
C THR A 132 -10.74 -1.95 31.69
N TRP A 133 -11.02 -2.94 30.83
CA TRP A 133 -12.33 -3.57 30.78
C TRP A 133 -12.70 -4.27 32.09
N ILE A 134 -11.76 -5.02 32.66
CA ILE A 134 -11.98 -5.80 33.89
C ILE A 134 -11.97 -4.90 35.13
N THR A 135 -11.00 -4.01 35.24
CA THR A 135 -10.76 -3.23 36.47
C THR A 135 -11.54 -1.92 36.55
N GLY A 136 -12.01 -1.41 35.41
CA GLY A 136 -12.58 -0.07 35.27
C GLY A 136 -11.57 1.07 35.39
N ARG A 137 -10.28 0.78 35.57
CA ARG A 137 -9.21 1.78 35.72
C ARG A 137 -8.57 2.10 34.37
N PRO A 138 -8.14 3.37 34.14
CA PRO A 138 -7.33 3.70 33.00
C PRO A 138 -6.03 2.88 32.97
N SER A 139 -5.62 2.48 31.77
CA SER A 139 -4.38 1.75 31.55
C SER A 139 -3.68 2.21 30.28
N LYS A 140 -2.36 2.11 30.25
CA LYS A 140 -1.54 2.51 29.10
C LYS A 140 -0.37 1.55 28.94
N ILE A 141 -0.02 1.27 27.69
CA ILE A 141 1.19 0.57 27.31
C ILE A 141 1.97 1.42 26.29
N VAL A 142 3.27 1.44 26.41
CA VAL A 142 4.19 2.08 25.45
C VAL A 142 5.39 1.16 25.33
N TYR A 143 5.58 0.58 24.16
CA TYR A 143 6.74 -0.26 23.89
C TYR A 143 8.01 0.59 23.77
N SER A 144 9.10 0.10 24.32
CA SER A 144 10.44 0.56 23.98
C SER A 144 10.77 0.22 22.52
N ARG A 145 11.87 0.74 22.00
CA ARG A 145 12.36 0.37 20.68
C ARG A 145 12.64 -1.14 20.58
N TYR A 146 13.27 -1.70 21.61
CA TYR A 146 13.56 -3.12 21.66
C TYR A 146 12.28 -3.96 21.64
N GLU A 147 11.30 -3.66 22.49
CA GLU A 147 10.01 -4.35 22.49
C GLU A 147 9.28 -4.22 21.14
N SER A 148 9.35 -3.05 20.51
CA SER A 148 8.75 -2.85 19.18
C SER A 148 9.40 -3.72 18.12
N LEU A 149 10.70 -3.98 18.21
CA LEU A 149 11.41 -4.82 17.24
C LEU A 149 11.12 -6.31 17.43
N ILE A 150 10.95 -6.77 18.68
CA ILE A 150 10.73 -8.19 18.99
C ILE A 150 9.26 -8.62 19.04
N CYS A 151 8.32 -7.68 19.12
CA CYS A 151 6.88 -7.98 19.21
C CYS A 151 6.09 -7.63 17.93
N ALA A 152 6.66 -6.82 17.03
CA ALA A 152 6.01 -6.50 15.76
C ALA A 152 6.18 -7.61 14.72
N SER A 153 5.30 -7.63 13.74
CA SER A 153 5.35 -8.58 12.63
C SER A 153 6.34 -8.09 11.58
N PRO A 154 7.48 -8.77 11.37
CA PRO A 154 8.46 -8.41 10.33
C PRO A 154 7.93 -8.71 8.94
N ARG A 155 8.67 -8.28 7.90
CA ARG A 155 8.51 -8.74 6.53
C ARG A 155 8.69 -10.26 6.47
N HIS A 156 7.90 -10.93 5.64
CA HIS A 156 8.09 -12.36 5.37
C HIS A 156 9.45 -12.60 4.72
N GLU A 157 10.28 -13.40 5.35
CA GLU A 157 11.44 -14.02 4.72
C GLU A 157 10.97 -14.98 3.62
N MET A 158 11.60 -14.91 2.45
CA MET A 158 11.22 -15.73 1.31
C MET A 158 12.45 -16.28 0.58
N GLU A 159 12.29 -17.51 0.11
CA GLU A 159 13.10 -18.11 -0.94
C GLU A 159 12.27 -18.09 -2.23
N VAL A 160 12.80 -17.50 -3.28
CA VAL A 160 12.10 -17.33 -4.56
C VAL A 160 12.96 -17.91 -5.67
N HIS A 161 12.54 -19.04 -6.21
CA HIS A 161 13.16 -19.67 -7.34
C HIS A 161 12.54 -19.15 -8.63
N VAL A 162 13.37 -18.60 -9.52
CA VAL A 162 12.92 -17.98 -10.76
C VAL A 162 13.56 -18.68 -11.95
N LYS A 163 12.72 -19.15 -12.87
CA LYS A 163 13.13 -19.55 -14.22
C LYS A 163 12.59 -18.54 -15.21
N VAL A 164 13.47 -17.94 -15.99
CA VAL A 164 13.08 -16.97 -17.02
C VAL A 164 13.77 -17.31 -18.33
N GLY A 165 13.03 -17.19 -19.44
CA GLY A 165 13.53 -17.54 -20.76
C GLY A 165 13.20 -16.47 -21.80
N ALA A 166 14.16 -16.24 -22.73
CA ALA A 166 14.00 -15.33 -23.85
C ALA A 166 14.45 -15.94 -25.18
N ASP A 167 13.92 -15.39 -26.27
CA ASP A 167 14.39 -15.69 -27.62
C ASP A 167 15.75 -14.99 -27.92
N GLU A 168 16.25 -15.17 -29.15
CA GLU A 168 17.52 -14.57 -29.60
C GLU A 168 17.48 -13.05 -29.68
N ASN A 169 16.30 -12.43 -29.71
CA ASN A 169 16.11 -10.98 -29.81
C ASN A 169 15.93 -10.30 -28.44
N GLY A 170 15.87 -11.08 -27.35
CA GLY A 170 15.65 -10.57 -26.00
C GLY A 170 14.18 -10.43 -25.62
N ILE A 171 13.27 -11.06 -26.36
CA ILE A 171 11.88 -11.10 -25.99
C ILE A 171 11.68 -12.21 -24.94
N VAL A 172 11.28 -11.82 -23.73
CA VAL A 172 11.01 -12.73 -22.62
C VAL A 172 9.70 -13.47 -22.92
N LYS A 173 9.78 -14.79 -23.06
CA LYS A 173 8.67 -15.66 -23.47
C LYS A 173 8.02 -16.38 -22.32
N GLY A 174 8.79 -16.71 -21.28
CA GLY A 174 8.29 -17.47 -20.14
C GLY A 174 8.93 -17.07 -18.84
N ILE A 175 8.13 -17.03 -17.77
CA ILE A 175 8.56 -16.82 -16.39
C ILE A 175 7.89 -17.86 -15.51
N LYS A 176 8.70 -18.64 -14.77
CA LYS A 176 8.22 -19.50 -13.71
C LYS A 176 8.77 -19.03 -12.38
N VAL A 177 7.90 -18.90 -11.38
CA VAL A 177 8.24 -18.49 -10.02
C VAL A 177 7.76 -19.57 -9.05
N ASP A 178 8.67 -20.16 -8.28
CA ASP A 178 8.36 -21.02 -7.16
C ASP A 178 8.77 -20.30 -5.86
N ALA A 179 7.82 -19.95 -5.00
CA ALA A 179 8.10 -19.16 -3.81
C ALA A 179 7.80 -19.94 -2.52
N LEU A 180 8.74 -19.90 -1.57
CA LEU A 180 8.57 -20.44 -0.22
C LEU A 180 8.65 -19.28 0.79
N SER A 181 7.57 -19.06 1.57
CA SER A 181 7.47 -17.99 2.55
C SER A 181 7.47 -18.52 3.97
N ASN A 182 8.21 -17.85 4.85
CA ASN A 182 8.22 -18.10 6.29
C ASN A 182 7.14 -17.24 6.96
N ALA A 183 6.06 -17.86 7.44
CA ALA A 183 4.98 -17.17 8.16
C ALA A 183 5.34 -16.86 9.62
N GLY A 184 6.36 -17.47 10.18
CA GLY A 184 6.55 -17.51 11.62
C GLY A 184 5.40 -18.23 12.32
N ALA A 185 5.12 -17.85 13.57
CA ALA A 185 3.95 -18.32 14.30
C ALA A 185 2.68 -17.64 13.76
N TYR A 186 1.53 -18.30 13.83
CA TYR A 186 0.18 -17.78 13.53
C TYR A 186 -0.15 -17.48 12.06
N GLY A 187 0.79 -17.30 11.15
CA GLY A 187 0.54 -17.13 9.72
C GLY A 187 -0.24 -15.88 9.30
N ASP A 188 -0.19 -14.80 10.08
CA ASP A 188 -0.87 -13.54 9.80
C ASP A 188 -0.43 -12.94 8.45
N HIS A 189 -1.39 -12.45 7.65
CA HIS A 189 -1.17 -11.90 6.30
C HIS A 189 -0.51 -12.83 5.26
N SER A 190 -0.06 -14.02 5.65
CA SER A 190 0.85 -14.83 4.85
C SER A 190 0.32 -15.28 3.47
N PRO A 191 -0.92 -15.76 3.32
CA PRO A 191 -1.45 -16.18 2.01
C PRO A 191 -1.53 -15.04 1.00
N THR A 192 -1.98 -13.86 1.46
CA THR A 192 -2.11 -12.68 0.59
C THR A 192 -0.77 -12.04 0.26
N THR A 193 0.18 -12.07 1.21
CA THR A 193 1.52 -11.53 0.99
C THR A 193 2.25 -12.30 -0.10
N ILE A 194 2.26 -13.63 -0.04
CA ILE A 194 2.98 -14.44 -1.02
C ILE A 194 2.33 -14.37 -2.41
N GLY A 195 1.01 -14.25 -2.52
CA GLY A 195 0.33 -14.08 -3.80
C GLY A 195 0.87 -12.89 -4.59
N LEU A 196 1.14 -11.75 -3.93
CA LEU A 196 1.69 -10.57 -4.61
C LEU A 196 3.13 -10.75 -5.10
N THR A 197 3.87 -11.74 -4.60
CA THR A 197 5.23 -12.06 -5.05
C THR A 197 5.25 -12.44 -6.54
N GLY A 198 4.35 -13.31 -6.98
CA GLY A 198 4.19 -13.68 -8.39
C GLY A 198 3.45 -12.60 -9.19
N HIS A 199 2.23 -12.23 -8.75
CA HIS A 199 1.33 -11.36 -9.52
C HIS A 199 1.96 -10.03 -9.94
N LYS A 200 2.78 -9.41 -9.08
CA LYS A 200 3.37 -8.10 -9.39
C LYS A 200 4.66 -8.19 -10.20
N ALA A 201 5.44 -9.25 -10.02
CA ALA A 201 6.69 -9.41 -10.74
C ALA A 201 6.50 -9.92 -12.17
N ILE A 202 5.62 -10.91 -12.36
CA ILE A 202 5.31 -11.50 -13.67
C ILE A 202 4.63 -10.47 -14.58
N ALA A 203 3.71 -9.69 -14.05
CA ALA A 203 2.93 -8.68 -14.79
C ALA A 203 3.77 -7.52 -15.38
N LEU A 204 5.03 -7.37 -14.99
CA LEU A 204 5.94 -6.39 -15.60
C LEU A 204 6.42 -6.77 -17.00
N TYR A 205 6.14 -8.00 -17.47
CA TYR A 205 6.63 -8.53 -18.73
C TYR A 205 5.46 -8.86 -19.67
N ARG A 206 5.23 -8.01 -20.67
CA ARG A 206 4.03 -8.07 -21.54
C ARG A 206 4.04 -9.18 -22.60
N ASN A 207 5.23 -9.72 -22.95
CA ASN A 207 5.38 -10.61 -24.10
C ASN A 207 5.30 -12.10 -23.75
N LEU A 208 4.81 -12.43 -22.56
CA LEU A 208 4.79 -13.80 -22.07
C LEU A 208 3.85 -14.69 -22.90
N GLU A 209 4.38 -15.83 -23.37
CA GLU A 209 3.62 -16.92 -24.00
C GLU A 209 3.15 -17.92 -22.94
N ALA A 210 3.88 -18.01 -21.83
CA ALA A 210 3.52 -18.83 -20.68
C ALA A 210 4.09 -18.26 -19.37
N PHE A 211 3.40 -18.52 -18.26
CA PHE A 211 3.94 -18.35 -16.93
C PHE A 211 3.42 -19.46 -16.00
N ALA A 212 4.15 -19.71 -14.90
CA ALA A 212 3.65 -20.46 -13.77
C ALA A 212 4.11 -19.78 -12.47
N PHE A 213 3.23 -19.78 -11.49
CA PHE A 213 3.50 -19.30 -10.14
C PHE A 213 3.04 -20.33 -9.12
N ASP A 214 4.00 -20.98 -8.50
CA ASP A 214 3.80 -21.93 -7.41
C ASP A 214 4.24 -21.29 -6.09
N TYR A 215 3.47 -21.49 -5.02
CA TYR A 215 3.90 -21.00 -3.72
C TYR A 215 3.48 -21.89 -2.56
N GLU A 216 4.30 -21.90 -1.53
CA GLU A 216 4.01 -22.48 -0.23
C GLU A 216 4.36 -21.50 0.90
N VAL A 217 3.53 -21.47 1.94
CA VAL A 217 3.75 -20.71 3.17
C VAL A 217 3.83 -21.66 4.34
N VAL A 218 4.90 -21.57 5.14
CA VAL A 218 5.12 -22.50 6.25
C VAL A 218 5.14 -21.80 7.60
N TYR A 219 4.57 -22.45 8.61
CA TYR A 219 4.71 -22.05 10.00
C TYR A 219 6.09 -22.40 10.53
N THR A 220 6.66 -21.52 11.35
CA THR A 220 7.92 -21.75 12.05
C THR A 220 7.88 -21.17 13.46
N ASN A 221 8.94 -21.38 14.27
CA ASN A 221 9.05 -20.92 15.64
C ASN A 221 9.63 -19.50 15.78
N VAL A 222 9.60 -18.72 14.68
CA VAL A 222 10.03 -17.32 14.75
C VAL A 222 8.83 -16.40 14.91
N GLN A 223 9.09 -15.13 15.06
CA GLN A 223 8.10 -14.06 15.13
C GLN A 223 7.12 -14.15 13.95
N ALA A 224 5.84 -13.96 14.22
CA ALA A 224 4.81 -13.96 13.18
C ALA A 224 5.10 -12.85 12.15
N ALA A 225 5.28 -13.24 10.90
CA ALA A 225 5.46 -12.28 9.82
C ALA A 225 4.14 -11.59 9.46
N GLY A 226 4.20 -10.35 9.01
CA GLY A 226 3.02 -9.54 8.72
C GLY A 226 3.22 -8.54 7.59
N ALA A 227 2.40 -7.51 7.61
CA ALA A 227 2.42 -6.50 6.57
C ALA A 227 3.63 -5.57 6.68
N TYR A 228 4.35 -5.41 5.59
CA TYR A 228 5.37 -4.39 5.41
C TYR A 228 5.21 -3.75 4.04
N ARG A 229 5.46 -2.45 3.90
CA ARG A 229 5.35 -1.66 2.65
C ARG A 229 5.87 -2.45 1.44
N GLY A 230 5.03 -2.57 0.40
CA GLY A 230 5.29 -3.42 -0.78
C GLY A 230 4.68 -4.83 -0.69
N TYR A 231 4.41 -5.40 0.49
CA TYR A 231 3.54 -6.53 0.79
C TYR A 231 3.71 -7.74 -0.15
N GLY A 232 4.92 -8.30 -0.21
CA GLY A 232 5.27 -9.45 -1.06
C GLY A 232 5.77 -9.07 -2.45
N ALA A 233 5.25 -8.01 -3.06
CA ALA A 233 5.72 -7.55 -4.37
C ALA A 233 7.23 -7.24 -4.37
N THR A 234 7.76 -6.65 -3.31
CA THR A 234 9.19 -6.33 -3.18
C THR A 234 10.08 -7.56 -3.29
N GLN A 235 9.69 -8.68 -2.68
CA GLN A 235 10.44 -9.93 -2.74
C GLN A 235 10.43 -10.53 -4.16
N GLY A 236 9.24 -10.59 -4.78
CA GLY A 236 9.09 -11.11 -6.14
C GLY A 236 9.79 -10.25 -7.19
N LEU A 237 9.63 -8.92 -7.09
CA LEU A 237 10.31 -7.97 -7.98
C LEU A 237 11.83 -8.08 -7.87
N TYR A 238 12.37 -8.17 -6.65
CA TYR A 238 13.79 -8.39 -6.45
C TYR A 238 14.28 -9.67 -7.17
N ALA A 239 13.58 -10.78 -6.99
CA ALA A 239 13.97 -12.05 -7.57
C ALA A 239 13.87 -12.04 -9.11
N VAL A 240 12.72 -11.62 -9.66
CA VAL A 240 12.50 -11.62 -11.11
C VAL A 240 13.39 -10.60 -11.82
N GLU A 241 13.53 -9.38 -11.28
CA GLU A 241 14.39 -8.35 -11.86
C GLU A 241 15.88 -8.72 -11.79
N SER A 242 16.31 -9.45 -10.76
CA SER A 242 17.66 -10.02 -10.68
C SER A 242 17.87 -11.10 -11.74
N ALA A 243 16.93 -12.03 -11.89
CA ALA A 243 16.99 -13.06 -12.92
C ALA A 243 17.03 -12.48 -14.35
N VAL A 244 16.27 -11.41 -14.59
CA VAL A 244 16.29 -10.70 -15.89
C VAL A 244 17.62 -9.98 -16.12
N ASN A 245 18.26 -9.43 -15.08
CA ASN A 245 19.62 -8.88 -15.21
C ASN A 245 20.63 -9.96 -15.59
N GLU A 246 20.56 -11.13 -14.97
CA GLU A 246 21.41 -12.28 -15.30
C GLU A 246 21.13 -12.80 -16.72
N LEU A 247 19.86 -12.83 -17.13
CA LEU A 247 19.46 -13.19 -18.50
C LEU A 247 20.06 -12.22 -19.52
N ALA A 248 19.95 -10.92 -19.29
CA ALA A 248 20.54 -9.89 -20.13
C ALA A 248 22.06 -10.04 -20.23
N HIS A 249 22.73 -10.30 -19.09
CA HIS A 249 24.16 -10.56 -19.05
C HIS A 249 24.54 -11.81 -19.88
N LYS A 250 23.80 -12.90 -19.72
CA LYS A 250 24.00 -14.15 -20.47
C LYS A 250 23.82 -13.97 -21.97
N MET A 251 22.95 -13.04 -22.37
CA MET A 251 22.73 -12.64 -23.77
C MET A 251 23.75 -11.63 -24.29
N ASN A 252 24.63 -11.10 -23.44
CA ASN A 252 25.47 -9.94 -23.73
C ASN A 252 24.65 -8.73 -24.23
N MET A 253 23.49 -8.53 -23.61
CA MET A 253 22.54 -7.46 -23.88
C MET A 253 22.51 -6.47 -22.71
N ASP A 254 22.31 -5.18 -23.01
CA ASP A 254 22.10 -4.16 -21.99
C ASP A 254 20.83 -4.47 -21.18
N PRO A 255 20.88 -4.53 -19.83
CA PRO A 255 19.70 -4.73 -18.97
C PRO A 255 18.59 -3.68 -19.17
N ALA A 256 18.93 -2.48 -19.57
CA ALA A 256 17.94 -1.48 -19.95
C ALA A 256 17.24 -1.88 -21.27
N LYS A 257 18.00 -2.42 -22.22
CA LYS A 257 17.44 -2.83 -23.53
C LYS A 257 16.46 -3.98 -23.42
N ILE A 258 16.75 -5.00 -22.62
CA ILE A 258 15.81 -6.12 -22.45
C ILE A 258 14.48 -5.63 -21.81
N ARG A 259 14.53 -4.61 -20.93
CA ARG A 259 13.33 -4.00 -20.34
C ARG A 259 12.56 -3.16 -21.35
N GLU A 260 13.22 -2.37 -22.19
CA GLU A 260 12.57 -1.63 -23.29
C GLU A 260 11.75 -2.54 -24.21
N LEU A 261 12.23 -3.76 -24.45
CA LEU A 261 11.54 -4.74 -25.30
C LEU A 261 10.32 -5.38 -24.61
N ASN A 262 10.31 -5.50 -23.29
CA ASN A 262 9.38 -6.35 -22.56
C ASN A 262 8.49 -5.62 -21.55
N MET A 263 8.78 -4.37 -21.19
CA MET A 263 8.00 -3.60 -20.18
C MET A 263 6.56 -3.34 -20.60
N PRO A 264 5.65 -3.06 -19.66
CA PRO A 264 4.29 -2.64 -19.95
C PRO A 264 4.27 -1.37 -20.81
N ILE A 265 3.34 -1.30 -21.74
CA ILE A 265 3.09 -0.13 -22.60
C ILE A 265 1.59 0.18 -22.57
N GLU A 266 1.25 1.46 -22.50
CA GLU A 266 -0.13 1.92 -22.52
C GLU A 266 -0.92 1.35 -23.72
N GLY A 267 -2.10 0.82 -23.45
CA GLY A 267 -2.99 0.21 -24.44
C GLY A 267 -2.66 -1.24 -24.79
N GLU A 268 -1.49 -1.76 -24.40
CA GLU A 268 -1.14 -3.16 -24.63
C GLU A 268 -1.61 -4.08 -23.49
N ALA A 269 -1.62 -5.38 -23.79
CA ALA A 269 -2.05 -6.39 -22.84
C ALA A 269 -1.04 -6.56 -21.69
N MET A 270 -1.55 -6.72 -20.49
CA MET A 270 -0.80 -7.12 -19.31
C MET A 270 -1.69 -7.98 -18.40
N TYR A 271 -1.07 -8.66 -17.44
CA TYR A 271 -1.83 -9.38 -16.41
C TYR A 271 -2.23 -8.44 -15.27
N ASP A 272 -3.49 -8.54 -14.85
CA ASP A 272 -3.99 -7.83 -13.68
C ASP A 272 -3.57 -8.50 -12.36
N TYR A 273 -4.12 -8.00 -11.25
CA TYR A 273 -3.85 -8.53 -9.91
C TYR A 273 -4.27 -10.00 -9.74
N ASP A 274 -5.32 -10.41 -10.43
CA ASP A 274 -5.92 -11.74 -10.35
C ASP A 274 -5.37 -12.70 -11.43
N GLY A 275 -4.35 -12.28 -12.19
CA GLY A 275 -3.74 -13.04 -13.28
C GLY A 275 -4.55 -13.05 -14.59
N ASN A 276 -5.59 -12.21 -14.71
CA ASN A 276 -6.37 -12.10 -15.95
C ASN A 276 -5.68 -11.17 -16.94
N LEU A 277 -5.74 -11.52 -18.22
CA LEU A 277 -5.26 -10.65 -19.28
C LEU A 277 -6.15 -9.41 -19.40
N THR A 278 -5.58 -8.26 -19.20
CA THR A 278 -6.22 -6.95 -19.32
C THR A 278 -5.38 -6.01 -20.17
N HIS A 279 -5.86 -4.78 -20.38
CA HIS A 279 -5.10 -3.77 -21.11
C HIS A 279 -4.61 -2.68 -20.14
N THR A 280 -3.37 -2.30 -20.32
CA THR A 280 -2.77 -1.21 -19.54
C THR A 280 -3.46 0.12 -19.85
N ALA A 281 -4.25 0.63 -18.92
CA ALA A 281 -5.05 1.83 -19.13
C ALA A 281 -4.21 3.12 -19.14
N SER A 282 -3.16 3.17 -18.35
CA SER A 282 -2.20 4.28 -18.28
C SER A 282 -0.85 3.73 -17.83
N CYS A 283 0.21 4.04 -18.57
CA CYS A 283 1.56 3.60 -18.25
C CYS A 283 2.58 4.46 -18.98
N THR A 284 3.51 5.05 -18.24
CA THR A 284 4.67 5.77 -18.81
C THR A 284 6.00 5.14 -18.39
N MET A 285 6.05 3.81 -18.28
CA MET A 285 7.24 3.06 -17.90
C MET A 285 8.42 3.34 -18.84
N ASP A 286 8.15 3.51 -20.14
CA ASP A 286 9.12 3.90 -21.15
C ASP A 286 9.80 5.24 -20.83
N ARG A 287 9.03 6.24 -20.42
CA ARG A 287 9.54 7.54 -19.99
C ARG A 287 10.30 7.43 -18.67
N CYS A 288 9.78 6.61 -17.73
CA CYS A 288 10.48 6.34 -16.47
C CYS A 288 11.84 5.72 -16.72
N LEU A 289 11.94 4.74 -17.60
CA LEU A 289 13.21 4.09 -17.95
C LEU A 289 14.18 5.06 -18.64
N ALA A 290 13.70 5.79 -19.65
CA ALA A 290 14.53 6.77 -20.36
C ALA A 290 15.07 7.84 -19.39
N ARG A 291 14.23 8.36 -18.50
CA ARG A 291 14.62 9.39 -17.53
C ARG A 291 15.57 8.85 -16.46
N ALA A 292 15.37 7.63 -15.98
CA ALA A 292 16.27 7.00 -15.02
C ALA A 292 17.67 6.78 -15.62
N LYS A 293 17.75 6.32 -16.87
CA LYS A 293 19.02 6.19 -17.62
C LYS A 293 19.75 7.53 -17.74
N GLU A 294 19.03 8.58 -18.15
CA GLU A 294 19.60 9.92 -18.27
C GLU A 294 20.15 10.43 -16.93
N MET A 295 19.33 10.35 -15.86
CA MET A 295 19.69 10.90 -14.56
C MET A 295 20.84 10.18 -13.88
N ILE A 296 20.92 8.85 -13.99
CA ILE A 296 22.03 8.08 -13.43
C ILE A 296 23.32 8.18 -14.30
N GLY A 297 23.20 8.61 -15.56
CA GLY A 297 24.31 8.61 -16.54
C GLY A 297 24.62 7.21 -17.05
N TRP A 298 23.59 6.45 -17.40
CA TRP A 298 23.69 5.02 -17.77
C TRP A 298 24.70 4.74 -18.87
N ASP A 299 24.59 5.44 -20.00
CA ASP A 299 25.39 5.17 -21.19
C ASP A 299 26.91 5.41 -20.98
N GLU A 300 27.27 6.27 -20.02
CA GLU A 300 28.64 6.55 -19.64
C GLU A 300 29.19 5.62 -18.55
N LYS A 301 28.30 5.07 -17.73
CA LYS A 301 28.67 4.33 -16.51
C LYS A 301 28.52 2.81 -16.64
N TYR A 302 27.65 2.34 -17.54
CA TYR A 302 27.39 0.91 -17.73
C TYR A 302 28.51 0.25 -18.57
N PRO A 303 28.90 -1.03 -18.28
CA PRO A 303 28.44 -1.83 -17.14
C PRO A 303 29.15 -1.48 -15.83
N CYS A 304 30.43 -1.17 -15.87
CA CYS A 304 31.23 -0.80 -14.71
C CYS A 304 32.53 -0.12 -15.10
N ARG A 305 33.14 0.57 -14.13
CA ARG A 305 34.39 1.32 -14.32
C ARG A 305 35.37 0.97 -13.21
N ASP A 306 36.61 0.67 -13.55
CA ASP A 306 37.69 0.54 -12.58
C ASP A 306 38.08 1.94 -12.07
N MET A 307 37.92 2.14 -10.76
CA MET A 307 38.21 3.42 -10.11
C MET A 307 39.67 3.54 -9.65
N GLY A 308 40.47 2.51 -9.87
CA GLY A 308 41.78 2.35 -9.24
C GLY A 308 41.67 1.97 -7.76
N ASN A 309 42.78 1.81 -7.08
CA ASN A 309 42.84 1.48 -5.64
C ASN A 309 42.02 0.22 -5.23
N GLY A 310 41.83 -0.73 -6.13
CA GLY A 310 41.07 -1.93 -5.87
C GLY A 310 39.54 -1.79 -5.90
N LYS A 311 39.03 -0.62 -6.28
CA LYS A 311 37.59 -0.33 -6.32
C LYS A 311 37.02 -0.33 -7.73
N VAL A 312 35.77 -0.78 -7.85
CA VAL A 312 34.98 -0.78 -9.09
C VAL A 312 33.62 -0.14 -8.83
N ARG A 313 33.18 0.74 -9.72
CA ARG A 313 31.82 1.27 -9.73
C ARG A 313 31.01 0.65 -10.84
N GLY A 314 29.80 0.22 -10.50
CA GLY A 314 28.84 -0.29 -11.45
C GLY A 314 27.48 0.38 -11.28
N VAL A 315 26.68 0.31 -12.34
CA VAL A 315 25.28 0.76 -12.32
C VAL A 315 24.36 -0.40 -12.62
N GLY A 316 23.21 -0.40 -11.95
CA GLY A 316 22.12 -1.34 -12.15
C GLY A 316 20.77 -0.64 -12.17
N LEU A 317 19.77 -1.25 -12.79
CA LEU A 317 18.41 -0.75 -12.78
C LEU A 317 17.38 -1.88 -12.65
N ALA A 318 16.21 -1.52 -12.16
CA ALA A 318 15.08 -2.43 -12.01
C ALA A 318 13.76 -1.69 -12.24
N MET A 319 12.75 -2.42 -12.72
CA MET A 319 11.38 -1.96 -12.81
C MET A 319 10.61 -2.39 -11.56
N ALA A 320 9.59 -1.63 -11.22
CA ALA A 320 8.68 -1.98 -10.15
C ALA A 320 7.25 -1.52 -10.44
N MET A 321 6.27 -2.25 -9.90
CA MET A 321 4.88 -1.83 -9.83
C MET A 321 4.24 -2.33 -8.54
N GLN A 322 3.12 -1.72 -8.17
CA GLN A 322 2.25 -2.18 -7.09
C GLN A 322 0.80 -1.83 -7.47
N GLY A 323 -0.18 -2.19 -6.67
CA GLY A 323 -1.56 -1.73 -6.82
C GLY A 323 -1.88 -0.55 -5.91
N SER A 324 -2.99 0.09 -6.19
CA SER A 324 -3.61 1.11 -5.34
C SER A 324 -5.00 0.65 -4.96
N SER A 325 -5.18 0.15 -3.73
CA SER A 325 -6.41 -0.52 -3.26
C SER A 325 -6.48 -2.01 -3.64
N ILE A 326 -7.26 -2.76 -2.88
CA ILE A 326 -7.64 -4.14 -3.20
C ILE A 326 -9.03 -4.08 -3.83
N ALA A 327 -9.12 -4.48 -5.11
CA ALA A 327 -10.36 -4.45 -5.87
C ALA A 327 -11.47 -5.24 -5.17
N ASN A 328 -12.68 -4.70 -5.14
CA ASN A 328 -13.88 -5.28 -4.52
C ASN A 328 -13.79 -5.53 -2.98
N VAL A 329 -12.71 -5.08 -2.32
CA VAL A 329 -12.49 -5.28 -0.87
C VAL A 329 -12.41 -3.95 -0.14
N ASP A 330 -11.58 -3.02 -0.64
CA ASP A 330 -11.36 -1.75 0.05
C ASP A 330 -12.53 -0.78 -0.13
N VAL A 331 -12.88 -0.13 0.98
CA VAL A 331 -13.91 0.91 1.03
C VAL A 331 -13.32 2.15 1.68
N GLY A 332 -13.38 3.28 0.98
CA GLY A 332 -13.12 4.61 1.54
C GLY A 332 -14.39 5.29 2.01
N GLY A 333 -14.32 6.03 3.10
CA GLY A 333 -15.44 6.77 3.66
C GLY A 333 -15.08 8.21 4.01
N ALA A 334 -15.97 9.18 3.62
CA ALA A 334 -15.83 10.59 3.95
C ALA A 334 -17.19 11.20 4.33
N THR A 335 -17.19 12.05 5.33
CA THR A 335 -18.32 12.91 5.67
C THR A 335 -17.90 14.35 5.54
N LEU A 336 -18.65 15.13 4.78
CA LEU A 336 -18.42 16.56 4.56
C LEU A 336 -19.63 17.36 5.06
N LYS A 337 -19.36 18.40 5.85
CA LYS A 337 -20.37 19.29 6.43
C LYS A 337 -19.99 20.73 6.14
N LEU A 338 -20.96 21.54 5.69
CA LEU A 338 -20.88 22.99 5.67
C LEU A 338 -21.28 23.53 7.04
N ASN A 339 -20.39 24.28 7.68
CA ASN A 339 -20.63 24.93 8.96
C ASN A 339 -21.33 26.28 8.77
N GLU A 340 -21.89 26.87 9.84
CA GLU A 340 -22.66 28.12 9.80
C GLU A 340 -21.87 29.36 9.38
N ASP A 341 -20.53 29.32 9.46
CA ASP A 341 -19.61 30.37 9.06
C ASP A 341 -19.06 30.19 7.62
N ALA A 342 -19.63 29.26 6.87
CA ALA A 342 -19.20 28.84 5.54
C ALA A 342 -17.85 28.09 5.46
N SER A 343 -17.28 27.69 6.60
CA SER A 343 -16.21 26.71 6.62
C SER A 343 -16.74 25.29 6.44
N TYR A 344 -15.85 24.33 6.15
CA TYR A 344 -16.22 22.93 5.98
C TYR A 344 -15.53 22.06 7.00
N THR A 345 -16.24 21.06 7.51
CA THR A 345 -15.65 19.97 8.31
C THR A 345 -15.60 18.69 7.48
N LEU A 346 -14.42 18.19 7.24
CA LEU A 346 -14.15 16.90 6.57
C LEU A 346 -13.79 15.84 7.61
N SER A 347 -14.68 14.88 7.83
CA SER A 347 -14.43 13.72 8.69
C SER A 347 -14.07 12.52 7.84
N LEU A 348 -12.88 11.95 8.10
CA LEU A 348 -12.31 10.84 7.35
C LEU A 348 -12.36 9.54 8.16
N GLY A 349 -12.55 8.42 7.47
CA GLY A 349 -12.44 7.09 8.06
C GLY A 349 -11.03 6.48 7.99
N CYS A 350 -10.17 7.00 7.13
CA CYS A 350 -8.77 6.57 6.97
C CYS A 350 -7.83 7.22 7.98
N ALA A 351 -6.70 6.58 8.26
CA ALA A 351 -5.71 7.02 9.24
C ALA A 351 -4.47 7.67 8.56
N ASP A 352 -4.19 8.94 8.84
CA ASP A 352 -2.88 9.52 8.53
C ASP A 352 -1.83 9.00 9.50
N MET A 353 -0.84 8.30 8.98
CA MET A 353 0.30 7.77 9.70
C MET A 353 1.63 8.43 9.29
N GLY A 354 1.57 9.65 8.73
CA GLY A 354 2.69 10.38 8.15
C GLY A 354 2.69 10.32 6.63
N THR A 355 1.64 9.80 6.00
CA THR A 355 1.46 9.78 4.54
C THR A 355 1.01 11.13 3.99
N GLY A 356 0.49 12.01 4.84
CA GLY A 356 -0.07 13.28 4.43
C GLY A 356 -1.48 13.17 3.87
N CYS A 357 -2.19 12.06 4.13
CA CYS A 357 -3.53 11.88 3.58
C CYS A 357 -4.54 12.91 4.10
N ASP A 358 -4.43 13.34 5.36
CA ASP A 358 -5.26 14.44 5.88
C ASP A 358 -5.12 15.71 5.03
N THR A 359 -3.90 16.03 4.57
CA THR A 359 -3.61 17.17 3.70
C THR A 359 -4.14 16.97 2.28
N ILE A 360 -3.81 15.85 1.62
CA ILE A 360 -4.20 15.68 0.21
C ILE A 360 -5.71 15.52 0.04
N LEU A 361 -6.40 14.87 0.98
CA LEU A 361 -7.85 14.73 0.93
C LEU A 361 -8.56 16.08 1.18
N SER A 362 -7.97 16.96 2.00
CA SER A 362 -8.45 18.33 2.14
C SER A 362 -8.21 19.14 0.87
N GLN A 363 -7.06 18.97 0.19
CA GLN A 363 -6.80 19.63 -1.09
C GLN A 363 -7.82 19.20 -2.16
N MET A 364 -8.12 17.90 -2.24
CA MET A 364 -9.16 17.38 -3.14
C MET A 364 -10.54 17.98 -2.83
N ALA A 365 -10.89 18.10 -1.55
CA ALA A 365 -12.13 18.74 -1.14
C ALA A 365 -12.16 20.23 -1.47
N ALA A 366 -11.07 20.95 -1.23
CA ALA A 366 -10.95 22.37 -1.54
C ALA A 366 -11.10 22.64 -3.04
N ASP A 367 -10.40 21.88 -3.88
CA ASP A 367 -10.52 21.98 -5.35
C ASP A 367 -11.95 21.68 -5.81
N CYS A 368 -12.56 20.60 -5.30
CA CYS A 368 -13.92 20.23 -5.69
C CYS A 368 -14.97 21.27 -5.26
N LEU A 369 -14.79 21.90 -4.11
CA LEU A 369 -15.69 22.92 -3.56
C LEU A 369 -15.32 24.35 -3.98
N GLU A 370 -14.27 24.50 -4.76
CA GLU A 370 -13.78 25.83 -5.24
C GLU A 370 -13.51 26.81 -4.08
N THR A 371 -12.97 26.29 -2.97
CA THR A 371 -12.72 27.05 -1.75
C THR A 371 -11.24 27.03 -1.35
N GLU A 372 -10.85 27.93 -0.45
CA GLU A 372 -9.49 27.94 0.08
C GLU A 372 -9.24 26.71 0.98
N PHE A 373 -8.02 26.18 0.94
CA PHE A 373 -7.62 25.03 1.76
C PHE A 373 -7.87 25.26 3.25
N ASP A 374 -7.60 26.47 3.75
CA ASP A 374 -7.76 26.84 5.16
C ASP A 374 -9.22 26.87 5.64
N ASN A 375 -10.18 26.85 4.71
CA ASN A 375 -11.60 26.71 5.03
C ASN A 375 -12.03 25.27 5.33
N ILE A 376 -11.12 24.29 5.21
CA ILE A 376 -11.42 22.88 5.47
C ILE A 376 -10.82 22.42 6.78
N VAL A 377 -11.67 22.12 7.76
CA VAL A 377 -11.25 21.55 9.05
C VAL A 377 -11.31 20.04 8.94
N VAL A 378 -10.14 19.37 9.01
CA VAL A 378 -10.06 17.91 8.96
C VAL A 378 -10.23 17.30 10.34
N TYR A 379 -11.12 16.34 10.44
CA TYR A 379 -11.28 15.53 11.63
C TYR A 379 -10.80 14.09 11.34
N GLY A 380 -9.79 13.66 12.09
CA GLY A 380 -9.24 12.31 11.99
C GLY A 380 -10.17 11.23 12.53
N VAL A 381 -9.71 9.99 12.53
CA VAL A 381 -10.59 8.84 12.80
C VAL A 381 -10.99 8.74 14.27
N ASP A 382 -12.29 8.69 14.44
CA ASP A 382 -12.99 8.30 15.67
C ASP A 382 -14.15 7.39 15.26
N THR A 383 -14.12 6.14 15.66
CA THR A 383 -15.09 5.13 15.19
C THR A 383 -16.55 5.37 15.60
N ASP A 384 -16.80 6.36 16.43
CA ASP A 384 -18.18 6.76 16.80
C ASP A 384 -18.77 7.79 15.81
N VAL A 385 -17.93 8.63 15.20
CA VAL A 385 -18.38 9.76 14.37
C VAL A 385 -17.83 9.75 12.95
N SER A 386 -16.71 9.09 12.70
CA SER A 386 -16.17 8.94 11.36
C SER A 386 -16.94 7.90 10.55
N PRO A 387 -17.10 8.09 9.23
CA PRO A 387 -17.67 7.06 8.37
C PRO A 387 -16.77 5.83 8.36
N TYR A 388 -17.34 4.67 8.04
CA TYR A 388 -16.56 3.44 7.88
C TYR A 388 -15.54 3.58 6.74
N ASP A 389 -14.35 3.10 7.00
CA ASP A 389 -13.26 2.99 6.05
C ASP A 389 -12.49 1.70 6.37
N SER A 390 -11.99 1.01 5.36
CA SER A 390 -11.23 -0.23 5.55
C SER A 390 -9.94 -0.01 6.33
N GLY A 391 -9.36 1.21 6.23
CA GLY A 391 -8.13 1.60 6.88
C GLY A 391 -7.03 1.98 5.88
N SER A 392 -5.92 2.48 6.41
CA SER A 392 -4.79 2.96 5.60
C SER A 392 -3.79 1.84 5.35
N TYR A 393 -4.05 1.02 4.34
CA TYR A 393 -3.21 -0.06 3.85
C TYR A 393 -3.40 -0.23 2.33
N ALA A 394 -2.71 -1.17 1.71
CA ALA A 394 -2.78 -1.49 0.27
C ALA A 394 -2.66 -0.28 -0.66
N SER A 395 -2.08 0.83 -0.20
CA SER A 395 -2.01 2.11 -0.94
C SER A 395 -3.38 2.66 -1.36
N ALA A 396 -4.45 2.32 -0.61
CA ALA A 396 -5.84 2.58 -0.99
C ALA A 396 -6.27 4.04 -0.76
N THR A 397 -5.70 4.72 0.23
CA THR A 397 -6.26 5.96 0.79
C THR A 397 -6.49 7.04 -0.26
N THR A 398 -5.50 7.39 -1.08
CA THR A 398 -5.65 8.45 -2.11
C THR A 398 -6.71 8.08 -3.13
N TYR A 399 -6.76 6.82 -3.56
CA TYR A 399 -7.69 6.36 -4.58
C TYR A 399 -9.09 6.11 -4.01
N ALA A 400 -9.23 5.25 -3.00
CA ALA A 400 -10.55 4.89 -2.47
C ALA A 400 -11.18 6.01 -1.62
N THR A 401 -10.45 6.50 -0.60
CA THR A 401 -11.00 7.56 0.26
C THR A 401 -11.08 8.89 -0.49
N GLY A 402 -10.14 9.17 -1.42
CA GLY A 402 -10.21 10.36 -2.28
C GLY A 402 -11.47 10.39 -3.15
N ASN A 403 -11.86 9.28 -3.78
CA ASN A 403 -13.12 9.20 -4.51
C ASN A 403 -14.35 9.36 -3.59
N ALA A 404 -14.30 8.85 -2.36
CA ALA A 404 -15.35 9.09 -1.38
C ALA A 404 -15.48 10.59 -1.03
N VAL A 405 -14.35 11.30 -0.91
CA VAL A 405 -14.33 12.76 -0.71
C VAL A 405 -14.96 13.48 -1.90
N ILE A 406 -14.57 13.15 -3.13
CA ILE A 406 -15.14 13.74 -4.35
C ILE A 406 -16.65 13.49 -4.43
N ASN A 407 -17.11 12.27 -4.14
CA ASN A 407 -18.52 11.93 -4.11
C ASN A 407 -19.28 12.79 -3.06
N ALA A 408 -18.70 12.95 -1.87
CA ALA A 408 -19.30 13.76 -0.82
C ALA A 408 -19.38 15.25 -1.22
N CYS A 409 -18.32 15.80 -1.84
CA CYS A 409 -18.29 17.16 -2.33
C CYS A 409 -19.34 17.42 -3.41
N ASN A 410 -19.42 16.55 -4.41
CA ASN A 410 -20.38 16.68 -5.51
C ASN A 410 -21.82 16.66 -5.02
N GLU A 411 -22.13 15.79 -4.06
CA GLU A 411 -23.46 15.74 -3.50
C GLU A 411 -23.75 16.94 -2.57
N LEU A 412 -22.76 17.43 -1.83
CA LEU A 412 -22.91 18.63 -1.00
C LEU A 412 -23.11 19.88 -1.87
N LYS A 413 -22.38 20.03 -2.99
CA LYS A 413 -22.58 21.14 -3.96
C LYS A 413 -24.03 21.19 -4.43
N LYS A 414 -24.65 20.05 -4.79
CA LYS A 414 -26.06 20.00 -5.18
C LYS A 414 -26.99 20.52 -4.09
N ARG A 415 -26.71 20.17 -2.83
CA ARG A 415 -27.50 20.66 -1.69
C ARG A 415 -27.30 22.14 -1.43
N ILE A 416 -26.10 22.66 -1.55
CA ILE A 416 -25.75 24.08 -1.47
C ILE A 416 -26.51 24.85 -2.54
N ILE A 417 -26.41 24.44 -3.80
CA ILE A 417 -27.11 25.05 -4.92
C ILE A 417 -28.64 25.05 -4.68
N LYS A 418 -29.19 23.95 -4.22
CA LYS A 418 -30.64 23.86 -3.91
C LYS A 418 -31.10 24.89 -2.86
N VAL A 419 -30.31 25.08 -1.80
CA VAL A 419 -30.62 26.07 -0.74
C VAL A 419 -30.49 27.48 -1.32
N GLY A 420 -29.39 27.80 -2.02
CA GLY A 420 -29.17 29.11 -2.63
C GLY A 420 -30.21 29.45 -3.68
N ALA A 421 -30.56 28.55 -4.57
CA ALA A 421 -31.60 28.73 -5.57
C ALA A 421 -32.95 29.07 -4.93
N GLY A 422 -33.32 28.34 -3.86
CA GLY A 422 -34.52 28.65 -3.08
C GLY A 422 -34.50 30.07 -2.45
N MET A 423 -33.32 30.55 -2.03
CA MET A 423 -33.15 31.92 -1.54
C MET A 423 -33.26 32.95 -2.66
N LEU A 424 -32.81 32.64 -3.86
CA LEU A 424 -32.89 33.48 -5.05
C LEU A 424 -34.26 33.46 -5.73
N GLY A 425 -35.12 32.47 -5.35
CA GLY A 425 -36.44 32.27 -5.95
C GLY A 425 -36.36 31.77 -7.39
N VAL A 426 -35.42 30.84 -7.65
CA VAL A 426 -35.22 30.17 -8.94
C VAL A 426 -35.15 28.62 -8.75
N GLU A 427 -35.27 27.88 -9.83
CA GLU A 427 -35.06 26.43 -9.78
C GLU A 427 -33.58 26.10 -9.62
N PRO A 428 -33.21 24.96 -8.96
CA PRO A 428 -31.80 24.57 -8.78
C PRO A 428 -30.99 24.46 -10.06
N GLU A 429 -31.62 24.07 -11.16
CA GLU A 429 -31.00 23.91 -12.49
C GLU A 429 -30.66 25.26 -13.14
N GLU A 430 -31.24 26.37 -12.65
CA GLU A 430 -30.98 27.74 -13.13
C GLU A 430 -29.87 28.42 -12.31
N ALA A 431 -29.41 27.80 -11.21
CA ALA A 431 -28.40 28.34 -10.32
C ALA A 431 -27.07 27.56 -10.44
N ASP A 432 -25.99 28.28 -10.22
CA ASP A 432 -24.63 27.74 -10.19
C ASP A 432 -23.88 28.18 -8.93
N PHE A 433 -22.69 27.64 -8.71
CA PHE A 433 -21.87 27.78 -7.52
C PHE A 433 -20.40 27.98 -7.90
N ASP A 434 -19.74 28.97 -7.31
CA ASP A 434 -18.33 29.31 -7.56
C ASP A 434 -17.45 29.30 -6.28
N GLY A 435 -17.85 28.54 -5.26
CA GLY A 435 -17.16 28.45 -3.97
C GLY A 435 -17.40 29.63 -3.01
N LYS A 436 -17.82 30.78 -3.52
CA LYS A 436 -18.03 32.01 -2.75
C LYS A 436 -19.50 32.38 -2.63
N ARG A 437 -20.29 32.00 -3.59
CA ARG A 437 -21.71 32.31 -3.71
C ARG A 437 -22.47 31.27 -4.53
N VAL A 438 -23.78 31.29 -4.39
CA VAL A 438 -24.72 30.69 -5.34
C VAL A 438 -25.33 31.80 -6.14
N TYR A 439 -25.40 31.69 -7.45
CA TYR A 439 -25.88 32.76 -8.36
C TYR A 439 -26.74 32.20 -9.49
N ALA A 440 -27.62 33.09 -10.00
CA ALA A 440 -28.47 32.83 -11.17
C ALA A 440 -28.68 34.13 -11.94
N GLY A 441 -28.04 34.27 -13.10
CA GLY A 441 -28.00 35.55 -13.83
C GLY A 441 -27.38 36.66 -12.99
N ASP A 442 -28.12 37.74 -12.78
CA ASP A 442 -27.70 38.92 -11.98
C ASP A 442 -27.99 38.78 -10.46
N LYS A 443 -28.64 37.68 -10.05
CA LYS A 443 -28.94 37.42 -8.64
C LYS A 443 -27.85 36.57 -8.02
N GLU A 444 -27.47 36.89 -6.79
CA GLU A 444 -26.51 36.12 -6.01
C GLU A 444 -26.84 36.08 -4.52
N VAL A 445 -26.35 35.07 -3.83
CA VAL A 445 -26.37 34.92 -2.38
C VAL A 445 -25.04 34.36 -1.92
N SER A 446 -24.46 34.96 -0.89
CA SER A 446 -23.14 34.58 -0.37
C SER A 446 -23.18 33.21 0.28
N MET A 447 -22.01 32.50 0.32
CA MET A 447 -21.89 31.25 1.01
C MET A 447 -22.19 31.34 2.50
N GLN A 448 -21.91 32.48 3.15
CA GLN A 448 -22.27 32.72 4.55
C GLN A 448 -23.78 32.74 4.77
N GLU A 449 -24.53 33.38 3.88
CA GLU A 449 -25.99 33.40 3.95
C GLU A 449 -26.59 32.03 3.67
N VAL A 450 -26.05 31.30 2.67
CA VAL A 450 -26.48 29.92 2.36
C VAL A 450 -26.17 28.99 3.53
N ALA A 451 -24.97 29.07 4.11
CA ALA A 451 -24.56 28.26 5.23
C ALA A 451 -25.43 28.50 6.49
N TYR A 452 -25.64 29.81 6.82
CA TYR A 452 -26.50 30.18 7.93
C TYR A 452 -27.96 29.75 7.71
N LYS A 453 -28.51 29.94 6.53
CA LYS A 453 -29.86 29.52 6.18
C LYS A 453 -30.01 28.01 6.22
N GLY A 454 -29.05 27.26 5.69
CA GLY A 454 -29.05 25.81 5.68
C GLY A 454 -28.95 25.20 7.07
N THR A 455 -28.08 25.75 7.92
CA THR A 455 -27.81 25.22 9.27
C THR A 455 -28.84 25.70 10.29
N CYS A 456 -29.12 27.01 10.34
CA CYS A 456 -29.93 27.63 11.39
C CYS A 456 -31.38 27.88 11.00
N GLY A 457 -31.68 27.94 9.72
CA GLY A 457 -32.99 28.35 9.20
C GLY A 457 -33.75 27.26 8.43
N ASN A 458 -33.18 26.06 8.31
CA ASN A 458 -33.78 24.99 7.51
C ASN A 458 -33.86 23.69 8.29
N THR A 459 -34.69 22.78 7.84
CA THR A 459 -34.89 21.45 8.43
C THR A 459 -33.88 20.43 7.93
N GLN A 460 -33.01 20.80 7.00
CA GLN A 460 -32.04 19.89 6.39
C GLN A 460 -30.62 20.39 6.59
N GLU A 461 -29.85 19.65 7.36
CA GLU A 461 -28.43 19.92 7.57
C GLU A 461 -27.64 19.73 6.27
N LEU A 462 -26.73 20.66 5.99
CA LEU A 462 -25.83 20.62 4.83
C LEU A 462 -24.64 19.70 5.14
N GLN A 463 -24.93 18.43 5.31
CA GLN A 463 -23.96 17.37 5.58
C GLN A 463 -24.19 16.18 4.66
N VAL A 464 -23.12 15.60 4.13
CA VAL A 464 -23.14 14.43 3.27
C VAL A 464 -22.12 13.42 3.75
N THR A 465 -22.53 12.16 3.83
CA THR A 465 -21.63 11.02 3.98
C THR A 465 -21.64 10.23 2.68
N ALA A 466 -20.47 9.97 2.14
CA ALA A 466 -20.30 9.15 0.95
C ALA A 466 -19.23 8.09 1.16
N SER A 467 -19.29 7.04 0.37
CA SER A 467 -18.28 5.99 0.32
C SER A 467 -17.94 5.65 -1.13
N TYR A 468 -16.81 4.99 -1.29
CA TYR A 468 -16.38 4.46 -2.58
C TYR A 468 -15.72 3.11 -2.37
N SER A 469 -16.14 2.11 -3.15
CA SER A 469 -15.50 0.80 -3.23
C SER A 469 -14.81 0.67 -4.57
N SER A 470 -13.52 0.37 -4.53
CA SER A 470 -12.72 0.22 -5.74
C SER A 470 -13.07 -1.06 -6.47
N GLN A 471 -13.26 -0.97 -7.79
CA GLN A 471 -13.50 -2.12 -8.66
C GLN A 471 -12.21 -2.60 -9.33
N ILE A 472 -11.16 -1.80 -9.28
CA ILE A 472 -9.85 -2.06 -9.89
C ILE A 472 -8.74 -1.66 -8.92
N SER A 473 -7.52 -2.14 -9.18
CA SER A 473 -6.31 -1.78 -8.45
C SER A 473 -5.32 -1.12 -9.40
N PRO A 474 -5.47 0.19 -9.71
CA PRO A 474 -4.61 0.86 -10.68
C PRO A 474 -3.15 0.88 -10.21
N PRO A 475 -2.20 0.38 -11.03
CA PRO A 475 -0.81 0.31 -10.63
C PRO A 475 -0.08 1.62 -10.85
N PRO A 476 0.69 2.12 -9.87
CA PRO A 476 1.80 3.01 -10.11
C PRO A 476 3.00 2.23 -10.64
N TYR A 477 3.83 2.86 -11.46
CA TYR A 477 5.03 2.27 -12.03
C TYR A 477 6.28 3.03 -11.60
N MET A 478 7.42 2.34 -11.54
CA MET A 478 8.69 2.94 -11.15
C MET A 478 9.84 2.26 -11.88
N VAL A 479 10.86 3.06 -12.21
CA VAL A 479 12.21 2.57 -12.51
C VAL A 479 13.15 3.12 -11.46
N GLY A 480 13.86 2.23 -10.77
CA GLY A 480 14.96 2.53 -9.89
C GLY A 480 16.30 2.25 -10.56
N ALA A 481 17.28 3.15 -10.42
CA ALA A 481 18.65 2.94 -10.87
C ALA A 481 19.63 3.30 -9.75
N ALA A 482 20.63 2.46 -9.55
CA ALA A 482 21.63 2.63 -8.50
C ALA A 482 23.04 2.62 -9.09
N GLU A 483 23.93 3.47 -8.56
CA GLU A 483 25.37 3.38 -8.73
C GLU A 483 26.00 2.92 -7.41
N VAL A 484 26.76 1.84 -7.45
CA VAL A 484 27.46 1.31 -6.29
C VAL A 484 28.96 1.24 -6.54
N GLU A 485 29.75 1.41 -5.49
CA GLU A 485 31.18 1.18 -5.47
C GLU A 485 31.49 -0.06 -4.66
N VAL A 486 32.23 -0.99 -5.23
CA VAL A 486 32.63 -2.24 -4.58
C VAL A 486 34.14 -2.23 -4.39
N ASP A 487 34.57 -2.46 -3.15
CA ASP A 487 35.95 -2.76 -2.82
C ASP A 487 36.22 -4.24 -3.10
N LYS A 488 37.11 -4.52 -4.06
CA LYS A 488 37.40 -5.90 -4.54
C LYS A 488 38.12 -6.75 -3.48
N GLU A 489 38.78 -6.14 -2.51
CA GLU A 489 39.51 -6.84 -1.47
C GLU A 489 38.61 -7.25 -0.30
N THR A 490 37.73 -6.34 0.13
CA THR A 490 36.87 -6.54 1.30
C THR A 490 35.44 -6.99 0.98
N GLY A 491 34.99 -6.77 -0.27
CA GLY A 491 33.60 -6.98 -0.67
C GLY A 491 32.64 -5.89 -0.16
N ASN A 492 33.13 -4.83 0.47
CA ASN A 492 32.29 -3.73 0.91
C ASN A 492 31.62 -3.03 -0.26
N ILE A 493 30.36 -2.70 -0.09
CA ILE A 493 29.52 -2.03 -1.07
C ILE A 493 29.08 -0.68 -0.51
N ASP A 494 29.46 0.39 -1.21
CA ASP A 494 29.03 1.76 -0.93
C ASP A 494 28.01 2.20 -1.99
N LEU A 495 26.84 2.68 -1.56
CA LEU A 495 25.88 3.31 -2.46
C LEU A 495 26.36 4.72 -2.80
N ILE A 496 26.61 4.99 -4.08
CA ILE A 496 27.13 6.28 -4.55
C ILE A 496 26.00 7.19 -4.99
N ASP A 497 25.04 6.65 -5.74
CA ASP A 497 23.88 7.41 -6.24
C ASP A 497 22.67 6.49 -6.40
N TYR A 498 21.48 7.06 -6.27
CA TYR A 498 20.22 6.37 -6.51
C TYR A 498 19.21 7.30 -7.18
N VAL A 499 18.64 6.84 -8.26
CA VAL A 499 17.59 7.54 -9.01
C VAL A 499 16.32 6.73 -8.94
N ALA A 500 15.20 7.38 -8.61
CA ALA A 500 13.86 6.82 -8.68
C ALA A 500 12.99 7.68 -9.58
N VAL A 501 12.43 7.11 -10.62
CA VAL A 501 11.47 7.77 -11.52
C VAL A 501 10.14 7.03 -11.42
N VAL A 502 9.10 7.75 -11.00
CA VAL A 502 7.80 7.16 -10.66
C VAL A 502 6.70 7.77 -11.53
N ASP A 503 5.90 6.90 -12.12
CA ASP A 503 4.60 7.24 -12.68
C ASP A 503 3.52 6.94 -11.63
N CYS A 504 3.01 7.97 -10.99
CA CYS A 504 1.88 7.90 -10.05
C CYS A 504 0.61 8.59 -10.59
N GLY A 505 0.55 8.83 -11.89
CA GLY A 505 -0.48 9.66 -12.52
C GLY A 505 -0.32 11.12 -12.13
N THR A 506 -1.44 11.84 -12.00
CA THR A 506 -1.44 13.25 -11.58
C THR A 506 -1.27 13.34 -10.07
N PRO A 507 -0.14 13.82 -9.54
CA PRO A 507 0.07 13.94 -8.10
C PRO A 507 -0.80 15.08 -7.52
N ILE A 508 -1.63 14.76 -6.54
CA ILE A 508 -2.44 15.78 -5.82
C ILE A 508 -1.53 16.79 -5.11
N ASN A 509 -0.44 16.31 -4.52
CA ASN A 509 0.59 17.14 -3.93
C ASN A 509 1.98 16.60 -4.34
N PRO A 510 2.68 17.27 -5.28
CA PRO A 510 3.97 16.81 -5.79
C PRO A 510 5.05 16.65 -4.71
N ASN A 511 5.07 17.51 -3.70
CA ASN A 511 6.05 17.44 -2.62
C ASN A 511 5.81 16.21 -1.74
N LEU A 512 4.56 15.93 -1.38
CA LEU A 512 4.22 14.76 -0.58
C LEU A 512 4.44 13.46 -1.37
N ALA A 513 4.15 13.44 -2.68
CA ALA A 513 4.44 12.30 -3.55
C ALA A 513 5.95 12.01 -3.60
N ARG A 514 6.79 13.06 -3.74
CA ARG A 514 8.25 12.94 -3.69
C ARG A 514 8.73 12.37 -2.35
N VAL A 515 8.26 12.91 -1.23
CA VAL A 515 8.63 12.44 0.12
C VAL A 515 8.26 10.95 0.32
N GLN A 516 7.12 10.51 -0.23
CA GLN A 516 6.73 9.09 -0.18
C GLN A 516 7.66 8.21 -1.02
N THR A 517 8.12 8.69 -2.17
CA THR A 517 9.12 7.99 -3.01
C THR A 517 10.46 7.89 -2.29
N GLU A 518 10.99 9.01 -1.80
CA GLU A 518 12.26 9.06 -1.05
C GLU A 518 12.23 8.15 0.19
N GLY A 519 11.13 8.18 0.94
CA GLY A 519 10.93 7.31 2.10
C GLY A 519 10.87 5.82 1.75
N GLY A 520 10.28 5.46 0.61
CA GLY A 520 10.27 4.08 0.12
C GLY A 520 11.65 3.60 -0.33
N VAL A 521 12.36 4.44 -1.06
CA VAL A 521 13.76 4.17 -1.51
C VAL A 521 14.68 3.98 -0.30
N SER A 522 14.58 4.86 0.71
CA SER A 522 15.38 4.75 1.93
C SER A 522 15.20 3.40 2.65
N GLN A 523 13.95 2.90 2.74
CA GLN A 523 13.70 1.57 3.29
C GLN A 523 14.28 0.46 2.40
N GLY A 524 14.16 0.57 1.07
CA GLY A 524 14.75 -0.40 0.14
C GLY A 524 16.27 -0.48 0.24
N ILE A 525 16.95 0.66 0.39
CA ILE A 525 18.40 0.73 0.62
C ILE A 525 18.77 0.05 1.95
N GLY A 526 18.01 0.31 3.02
CA GLY A 526 18.21 -0.32 4.32
C GLY A 526 18.12 -1.84 4.24
N MET A 527 17.05 -2.36 3.63
CA MET A 527 16.85 -3.80 3.42
C MET A 527 17.97 -4.44 2.59
N ALA A 528 18.45 -3.75 1.55
CA ALA A 528 19.49 -4.30 0.66
C ALA A 528 20.87 -4.37 1.34
N LEU A 529 21.24 -3.34 2.13
CA LEU A 529 22.62 -3.15 2.56
C LEU A 529 22.85 -3.33 4.07
N MET A 530 21.84 -3.16 4.92
CA MET A 530 22.07 -2.97 6.36
C MET A 530 21.19 -3.84 7.27
N GLU A 531 19.95 -4.16 6.87
CA GLU A 531 18.97 -4.78 7.74
C GLU A 531 19.05 -6.31 7.71
N ASN A 532 18.91 -6.91 8.90
CA ASN A 532 18.78 -8.36 9.06
C ASN A 532 18.19 -8.64 10.45
N VAL A 533 16.96 -9.10 10.51
CA VAL A 533 16.33 -9.55 11.75
C VAL A 533 16.70 -11.00 12.01
N GLN A 534 17.36 -11.26 13.13
CA GLN A 534 17.81 -12.59 13.58
C GLN A 534 16.93 -13.09 14.71
#